data_218f2f00fb0373dfe0ca129ff45864a3
#
_entry.id   218f2f00fb0373dfe0ca129ff45864a3
#
_cell.length_a   1.000
_cell.length_b   1.000
_cell.length_c   1.000
_cell.angle_alpha   90.00
_cell.angle_beta   90.00
_cell.angle_gamma   90.00
#
_symmetry.space_group_name_H-M   'P 1'
#
loop_
_entity.id
_entity.type
_entity.pdbx_description
1 polymer ?
#
loop_
_entity_poly.entity_id
_entity_poly.type
_entity_poly.pdbx_seq_one_letter_code
_entity_poly.pdbx_strand_id
1 'polypeptide(L)'
;MKIYNPIINETGIVRFAEIRDLPYILSLSKKETQSIGFIPKMAYESAITGIKKGDRWSDKCNDKMWVCDCNGDLVGFVLASFGQYNAIWKYGKIAQICLQVDARLMLRGKLLLDNVIEYAKTINTHSFSCGCADDLPSNLFWQTMGWVKINQRFGISHKNTWVQTSKRKVNIYRFDPYDMFLQKETII
;
A
#
# COMPACT_ATOMS: atom_id res chain seq x y z
N MET A 1 -7.26 22.85 -4.73
CA MET A 1 -7.34 21.42 -4.42
C MET A 1 -7.29 20.66 -5.74
N LYS A 2 -6.24 19.85 -5.97
CA LYS A 2 -6.17 19.03 -7.19
C LYS A 2 -7.21 17.90 -7.07
N ILE A 3 -8.00 17.69 -8.10
CA ILE A 3 -9.02 16.63 -8.14
C ILE A 3 -8.30 15.31 -8.41
N TYR A 4 -8.54 14.30 -7.57
CA TYR A 4 -8.11 12.95 -7.82
C TYR A 4 -9.03 12.29 -8.85
N ASN A 5 -8.46 11.87 -9.98
CA ASN A 5 -9.15 11.07 -10.99
C ASN A 5 -8.59 9.65 -10.94
N PRO A 6 -9.43 8.61 -10.78
CA PRO A 6 -8.97 7.23 -10.82
C PRO A 6 -8.41 6.88 -12.20
N ILE A 7 -7.34 6.10 -12.23
CA ILE A 7 -6.79 5.57 -13.47
C ILE A 7 -7.63 4.40 -13.93
N ILE A 8 -8.15 4.49 -15.14
CA ILE A 8 -8.96 3.44 -15.78
C ILE A 8 -8.17 2.94 -16.99
N ASN A 9 -8.04 1.63 -17.12
CA ASN A 9 -7.47 0.99 -18.30
C ASN A 9 -8.18 -0.34 -18.59
N GLU A 10 -7.81 -1.01 -19.67
CA GLU A 10 -8.40 -2.31 -20.09
C GLU A 10 -8.23 -3.43 -19.04
N THR A 11 -7.32 -3.27 -18.08
CA THR A 11 -7.05 -4.26 -17.04
C THR A 11 -7.91 -4.11 -15.78
N GLY A 12 -8.80 -3.09 -15.73
CA GLY A 12 -9.74 -2.84 -14.64
C GLY A 12 -9.77 -1.39 -14.19
N ILE A 13 -10.63 -1.11 -13.22
CA ILE A 13 -10.82 0.19 -12.57
C ILE A 13 -10.25 0.11 -11.16
N VAL A 14 -9.42 1.07 -10.78
CA VAL A 14 -9.04 1.24 -9.38
C VAL A 14 -9.82 2.40 -8.78
N ARG A 15 -10.55 2.11 -7.72
CA ARG A 15 -11.38 3.07 -6.98
C ARG A 15 -11.12 2.99 -5.50
N PHE A 16 -11.54 4.00 -4.75
CA PHE A 16 -11.60 3.89 -3.30
C PHE A 16 -12.49 2.71 -2.89
N ALA A 17 -12.04 1.99 -1.86
CA ALA A 17 -12.84 0.91 -1.29
C ALA A 17 -14.06 1.48 -0.56
N GLU A 18 -15.17 0.76 -0.68
CA GLU A 18 -16.42 1.03 0.01
C GLU A 18 -16.68 -0.06 1.06
N ILE A 19 -17.57 0.21 2.00
CA ILE A 19 -17.85 -0.75 3.09
C ILE A 19 -18.37 -2.12 2.57
N ARG A 20 -19.02 -2.11 1.42
CA ARG A 20 -19.48 -3.36 0.75
C ARG A 20 -18.32 -4.22 0.26
N ASP A 21 -17.11 -3.67 0.06
CA ASP A 21 -15.93 -4.40 -0.39
C ASP A 21 -15.21 -5.11 0.77
N LEU A 22 -15.53 -4.74 2.02
CA LEU A 22 -14.85 -5.25 3.21
C LEU A 22 -14.85 -6.78 3.34
N PRO A 23 -15.94 -7.51 3.06
CA PRO A 23 -15.93 -8.97 3.12
C PRO A 23 -14.91 -9.61 2.19
N TYR A 24 -14.79 -9.09 0.97
CA TYR A 24 -13.78 -9.53 -0.01
C TYR A 24 -12.36 -9.25 0.49
N ILE A 25 -12.10 -8.02 0.95
CA ILE A 25 -10.79 -7.60 1.46
C ILE A 25 -10.34 -8.50 2.61
N LEU A 26 -11.22 -8.78 3.57
CA LEU A 26 -10.93 -9.64 4.70
C LEU A 26 -10.65 -11.09 4.27
N SER A 27 -11.41 -11.60 3.30
CA SER A 27 -11.20 -12.94 2.76
C SER A 27 -9.83 -13.07 2.09
N LEU A 28 -9.51 -12.14 1.19
CA LEU A 28 -8.23 -12.13 0.48
C LEU A 28 -7.05 -11.90 1.45
N SER A 29 -7.18 -10.95 2.39
CA SER A 29 -6.15 -10.68 3.40
C SER A 29 -5.87 -11.91 4.28
N LYS A 30 -6.91 -12.63 4.69
CA LYS A 30 -6.77 -13.88 5.46
C LYS A 30 -6.04 -14.95 4.67
N LYS A 31 -6.41 -15.14 3.39
CA LYS A 31 -5.78 -16.11 2.49
C LYS A 31 -4.29 -15.82 2.28
N GLU A 32 -3.93 -14.56 2.14
CA GLU A 32 -2.57 -14.12 1.80
C GLU A 32 -1.75 -13.63 3.03
N THR A 33 -2.22 -13.89 4.25
CA THR A 33 -1.61 -13.37 5.50
C THR A 33 -0.10 -13.65 5.62
N GLN A 34 0.36 -14.79 5.12
CA GLN A 34 1.79 -15.14 5.13
C GLN A 34 2.63 -14.17 4.28
N SER A 35 2.04 -13.63 3.22
CA SER A 35 2.72 -12.72 2.28
C SER A 35 2.61 -11.27 2.68
N ILE A 36 1.42 -10.82 3.14
CA ILE A 36 1.14 -9.41 3.40
C ILE A 36 1.11 -9.04 4.88
N GLY A 37 1.18 -10.03 5.79
CA GLY A 37 1.04 -9.83 7.21
C GLY A 37 -0.42 -9.63 7.66
N PHE A 38 -0.62 -9.60 8.98
CA PHE A 38 -1.94 -9.43 9.58
C PHE A 38 -2.26 -7.97 9.87
N ILE A 39 -3.43 -7.52 9.46
CA ILE A 39 -4.04 -6.24 9.86
C ILE A 39 -5.44 -6.54 10.43
N PRO A 40 -5.81 -5.97 11.59
CA PRO A 40 -7.11 -6.20 12.19
C PRO A 40 -8.24 -5.54 11.36
N LYS A 41 -9.43 -6.16 11.38
CA LYS A 41 -10.63 -5.69 10.65
C LYS A 41 -10.91 -4.20 10.87
N MET A 42 -10.79 -3.72 12.11
CA MET A 42 -11.03 -2.31 12.46
C MET A 42 -10.14 -1.33 11.68
N ALA A 43 -8.92 -1.73 11.33
CA ALA A 43 -8.03 -0.87 10.54
C ALA A 43 -8.51 -0.72 9.10
N TYR A 44 -9.01 -1.80 8.49
CA TYR A 44 -9.64 -1.73 7.16
C TYR A 44 -10.91 -0.89 7.19
N GLU A 45 -11.78 -1.10 8.18
CA GLU A 45 -12.99 -0.27 8.35
C GLU A 45 -12.65 1.21 8.49
N SER A 46 -11.65 1.55 9.31
CA SER A 46 -11.20 2.93 9.48
C SER A 46 -10.65 3.54 8.20
N ALA A 47 -9.86 2.78 7.43
CA ALA A 47 -9.31 3.24 6.15
C ALA A 47 -10.40 3.50 5.10
N ILE A 48 -11.47 2.69 5.11
CA ILE A 48 -12.61 2.81 4.19
C ILE A 48 -13.52 3.98 4.59
N THR A 49 -13.89 4.06 5.87
CA THR A 49 -14.90 5.02 6.34
C THR A 49 -14.33 6.38 6.73
N GLY A 50 -13.01 6.45 6.95
CA GLY A 50 -12.36 7.63 7.54
C GLY A 50 -12.65 7.83 9.04
N ILE A 51 -13.45 6.93 9.66
CA ILE A 51 -13.81 7.00 11.07
C ILE A 51 -12.77 6.24 11.88
N LYS A 52 -12.03 6.96 12.71
CA LYS A 52 -11.04 6.35 13.62
C LYS A 52 -11.78 5.60 14.73
N LYS A 53 -11.52 4.30 14.86
CA LYS A 53 -12.02 3.46 15.93
C LYS A 53 -10.84 3.05 16.83
N GLY A 54 -10.75 3.67 18.03
CA GLY A 54 -9.80 3.34 19.09
C GLY A 54 -8.53 4.18 19.14
N ASP A 55 -7.95 4.27 20.33
CA ASP A 55 -6.84 5.17 20.70
C ASP A 55 -5.45 4.75 20.19
N ARG A 56 -5.34 3.61 19.51
CA ARG A 56 -4.04 3.03 19.13
C ARG A 56 -3.46 3.52 17.80
N TRP A 57 -4.24 4.19 16.98
CA TRP A 57 -3.75 4.73 15.72
C TRP A 57 -3.53 6.22 15.90
N SER A 58 -2.31 6.66 15.70
CA SER A 58 -1.93 8.04 15.92
C SER A 58 -2.86 8.97 15.13
N ASP A 59 -3.29 10.07 15.74
CA ASP A 59 -4.15 11.09 15.11
C ASP A 59 -3.52 11.72 13.85
N LYS A 60 -2.26 11.42 13.60
CA LYS A 60 -1.45 11.97 12.51
C LYS A 60 -1.47 11.12 11.22
N CYS A 61 -2.03 9.90 11.24
CA CYS A 61 -2.11 9.05 10.06
C CYS A 61 -3.50 9.08 9.44
N ASN A 62 -3.54 9.25 8.13
CA ASN A 62 -4.75 9.18 7.32
C ASN A 62 -4.64 7.95 6.40
N ASP A 63 -5.26 6.87 6.81
CA ASP A 63 -5.27 5.63 6.04
C ASP A 63 -6.30 5.72 4.92
N LYS A 64 -5.94 5.22 3.75
CA LYS A 64 -6.81 5.12 2.57
C LYS A 64 -6.70 3.74 1.97
N MET A 65 -7.78 3.30 1.37
CA MET A 65 -7.86 1.98 0.77
C MET A 65 -8.46 2.04 -0.62
N TRP A 66 -7.85 1.30 -1.54
CA TRP A 66 -8.33 1.14 -2.91
C TRP A 66 -8.54 -0.33 -3.22
N VAL A 67 -9.45 -0.59 -4.13
CA VAL A 67 -9.71 -1.90 -4.71
C VAL A 67 -9.51 -1.85 -6.22
N CYS A 68 -9.07 -2.95 -6.80
CA CYS A 68 -9.05 -3.18 -8.23
C CYS A 68 -10.29 -3.98 -8.61
N ASP A 69 -11.14 -3.38 -9.42
CA ASP A 69 -12.41 -3.91 -9.89
C ASP A 69 -12.31 -4.21 -11.40
N CYS A 70 -12.52 -5.45 -11.77
CA CYS A 70 -12.49 -5.92 -13.14
C CYS A 70 -13.89 -6.38 -13.53
N ASN A 71 -14.67 -5.48 -14.14
CA ASN A 71 -16.04 -5.75 -14.60
C ASN A 71 -16.99 -6.24 -13.49
N GLY A 72 -16.86 -5.69 -12.28
CA GLY A 72 -17.67 -6.08 -11.12
C GLY A 72 -17.01 -7.11 -10.21
N ASP A 73 -15.93 -7.73 -10.66
CA ASP A 73 -15.16 -8.69 -9.86
C ASP A 73 -13.96 -8.00 -9.20
N LEU A 74 -13.92 -7.99 -7.88
CA LEU A 74 -12.77 -7.48 -7.15
C LEU A 74 -11.61 -8.48 -7.24
N VAL A 75 -10.44 -7.99 -7.67
CA VAL A 75 -9.27 -8.84 -7.88
C VAL A 75 -8.07 -8.49 -7.00
N GLY A 76 -8.16 -7.41 -6.25
CA GLY A 76 -7.11 -6.99 -5.33
C GLY A 76 -7.40 -5.70 -4.60
N PHE A 77 -6.50 -5.34 -3.69
CA PHE A 77 -6.59 -4.11 -2.91
C PHE A 77 -5.21 -3.57 -2.55
N VAL A 78 -5.16 -2.29 -2.18
CA VAL A 78 -4.02 -1.65 -1.53
C VAL A 78 -4.48 -0.80 -0.35
N LEU A 79 -3.76 -0.91 0.76
CA LEU A 79 -3.90 -0.07 1.95
C LEU A 79 -2.67 0.80 2.08
N ALA A 80 -2.86 2.12 2.10
CA ALA A 80 -1.80 3.09 2.30
C ALA A 80 -2.12 4.03 3.45
N SER A 81 -1.10 4.35 4.24
CA SER A 81 -1.15 5.30 5.34
C SER A 81 -0.42 6.58 4.95
N PHE A 82 -0.99 7.73 5.29
CA PHE A 82 -0.39 9.03 5.02
C PHE A 82 -0.20 9.78 6.34
N GLY A 83 0.99 10.28 6.55
CA GLY A 83 1.34 11.02 7.75
C GLY A 83 2.18 12.25 7.44
N GLN A 84 2.54 12.96 8.50
CA GLN A 84 3.39 14.14 8.36
C GLN A 84 4.34 14.23 9.55
N TYR A 85 5.61 14.50 9.27
CA TYR A 85 6.61 14.72 10.32
C TYR A 85 6.56 16.15 10.87
N ASN A 86 6.32 17.11 9.97
CA ASN A 86 6.20 18.53 10.31
C ASN A 86 5.28 19.22 9.28
N ALA A 87 5.14 20.54 9.37
CA ALA A 87 4.27 21.30 8.45
C ALA A 87 4.64 21.15 6.96
N ILE A 88 5.89 20.81 6.66
CA ILE A 88 6.42 20.77 5.29
C ILE A 88 6.50 19.33 4.79
N TRP A 89 7.02 18.39 5.61
CA TRP A 89 7.34 17.04 5.16
C TRP A 89 6.23 16.03 5.42
N LYS A 90 5.63 15.53 4.36
CA LYS A 90 4.63 14.47 4.37
C LYS A 90 5.19 13.17 3.83
N TYR A 91 4.75 12.07 4.39
CA TYR A 91 5.18 10.73 3.98
C TYR A 91 3.99 9.80 3.78
N GLY A 92 4.19 8.79 2.93
CA GLY A 92 3.27 7.69 2.70
C GLY A 92 3.91 6.36 3.06
N LYS A 93 3.09 5.39 3.39
CA LYS A 93 3.49 4.00 3.60
C LYS A 93 2.49 3.08 2.93
N ILE A 94 2.97 2.20 2.06
CA ILE A 94 2.15 1.08 1.62
C ILE A 94 2.15 0.05 2.75
N ALA A 95 1.01 -0.07 3.43
CA ALA A 95 0.84 -1.02 4.52
C ALA A 95 0.62 -2.44 4.00
N GLN A 96 -0.23 -2.57 2.96
CA GLN A 96 -0.46 -3.82 2.24
C GLN A 96 -0.82 -3.53 0.78
N ILE A 97 -0.38 -4.41 -0.12
CA ILE A 97 -0.89 -4.54 -1.48
C ILE A 97 -1.09 -6.02 -1.75
N CYS A 98 -2.24 -6.40 -2.26
CA CYS A 98 -2.61 -7.79 -2.46
C CYS A 98 -3.45 -7.95 -3.73
N LEU A 99 -3.12 -8.98 -4.51
CA LEU A 99 -3.88 -9.42 -5.67
C LEU A 99 -4.20 -10.91 -5.54
N GLN A 100 -5.33 -11.32 -6.06
CA GLN A 100 -5.62 -12.73 -6.32
C GLN A 100 -4.52 -13.33 -7.21
N VAL A 101 -4.27 -14.63 -7.07
CA VAL A 101 -3.15 -15.30 -7.76
C VAL A 101 -3.26 -15.18 -9.27
N ASP A 102 -4.44 -15.42 -9.82
CA ASP A 102 -4.77 -15.34 -11.25
C ASP A 102 -4.80 -13.90 -11.81
N ALA A 103 -4.92 -12.92 -10.91
CA ALA A 103 -4.84 -11.50 -11.28
C ALA A 103 -3.40 -10.94 -11.25
N ARG A 104 -2.43 -11.72 -10.79
CA ARG A 104 -1.02 -11.33 -10.80
C ARG A 104 -0.48 -11.33 -12.24
N LEU A 105 0.59 -10.60 -12.47
CA LEU A 105 1.26 -10.47 -13.78
C LEU A 105 0.44 -9.74 -14.88
N MET A 106 -0.74 -9.20 -14.56
CA MET A 106 -1.59 -8.44 -15.49
C MET A 106 -1.53 -6.93 -15.24
N LEU A 107 -0.38 -6.41 -14.81
CA LEU A 107 -0.17 -4.99 -14.48
C LEU A 107 -1.11 -4.40 -13.40
N ARG A 108 -2.03 -5.18 -12.84
CA ARG A 108 -3.02 -4.72 -11.86
C ARG A 108 -2.38 -4.24 -10.55
N GLY A 109 -1.25 -4.84 -10.15
CA GLY A 109 -0.46 -4.35 -9.02
C GLY A 109 0.15 -2.97 -9.29
N LYS A 110 0.64 -2.74 -10.52
CA LYS A 110 1.10 -1.43 -10.96
C LYS A 110 -0.05 -0.42 -10.95
N LEU A 111 -1.21 -0.79 -11.48
CA LEU A 111 -2.39 0.08 -11.52
C LEU A 111 -2.84 0.52 -10.13
N LEU A 112 -2.88 -0.41 -9.15
CA LEU A 112 -3.15 -0.09 -7.74
C LEU A 112 -2.13 0.91 -7.19
N LEU A 113 -0.83 0.66 -7.44
CA LEU A 113 0.24 1.50 -6.94
C LEU A 113 0.22 2.89 -7.58
N ASP A 114 0.01 2.99 -8.89
CA ASP A 114 -0.09 4.26 -9.63
C ASP A 114 -1.22 5.13 -9.06
N ASN A 115 -2.38 4.53 -8.75
CA ASN A 115 -3.50 5.26 -8.13
C ASN A 115 -3.15 5.83 -6.75
N VAL A 116 -2.42 5.07 -5.92
CA VAL A 116 -1.94 5.57 -4.63
C VAL A 116 -0.97 6.74 -4.82
N ILE A 117 -0.06 6.63 -5.79
CA ILE A 117 0.94 7.66 -6.09
C ILE A 117 0.25 8.94 -6.60
N GLU A 118 -0.71 8.82 -7.52
CA GLU A 118 -1.46 9.97 -8.02
C GLU A 118 -2.26 10.67 -6.91
N TYR A 119 -2.93 9.91 -6.05
CA TYR A 119 -3.57 10.48 -4.86
C TYR A 119 -2.56 11.20 -3.97
N ALA A 120 -1.41 10.60 -3.71
CA ALA A 120 -0.36 11.15 -2.88
C ALA A 120 0.18 12.50 -3.41
N LYS A 121 0.27 12.66 -4.73
CA LYS A 121 0.62 13.94 -5.36
C LYS A 121 -0.41 15.02 -5.07
N THR A 122 -1.71 14.67 -4.99
CA THR A 122 -2.76 15.66 -4.65
C THR A 122 -2.65 16.22 -3.25
N ILE A 123 -2.06 15.46 -2.33
CA ILE A 123 -1.84 15.85 -0.92
C ILE A 123 -0.38 16.21 -0.60
N ASN A 124 0.46 16.35 -1.62
CA ASN A 124 1.89 16.70 -1.52
C ASN A 124 2.69 15.73 -0.64
N THR A 125 2.54 14.42 -0.86
CA THR A 125 3.36 13.41 -0.19
C THR A 125 4.74 13.35 -0.84
N HIS A 126 5.81 13.51 -0.05
CA HIS A 126 7.19 13.65 -0.54
C HIS A 126 7.89 12.31 -0.76
N SER A 127 7.57 11.31 0.07
CA SER A 127 8.20 10.00 -0.04
C SER A 127 7.27 8.89 0.40
N PHE A 128 7.51 7.69 -0.12
CA PHE A 128 6.84 6.47 0.28
C PHE A 128 7.83 5.47 0.85
N SER A 129 7.32 4.61 1.73
CA SER A 129 8.01 3.42 2.18
C SER A 129 7.11 2.19 2.15
N CYS A 130 7.70 1.02 2.00
CA CYS A 130 7.03 -0.25 2.25
C CYS A 130 8.01 -1.26 2.85
N GLY A 131 7.47 -2.29 3.48
CA GLY A 131 8.21 -3.43 3.96
C GLY A 131 7.82 -4.69 3.20
N CYS A 132 8.80 -5.44 2.69
CA CYS A 132 8.58 -6.71 2.02
C CYS A 132 9.49 -7.76 2.65
N ALA A 133 8.93 -8.90 3.06
CA ALA A 133 9.78 -9.96 3.59
C ALA A 133 10.76 -10.47 2.53
N ASP A 134 11.99 -10.74 2.96
CA ASP A 134 13.13 -11.00 2.09
C ASP A 134 12.95 -12.26 1.20
N ASP A 135 12.20 -13.22 1.72
CA ASP A 135 11.90 -14.51 1.09
C ASP A 135 10.71 -14.45 0.11
N LEU A 136 10.09 -13.28 -0.12
CA LEU A 136 8.93 -13.15 -1.00
C LEU A 136 9.33 -12.76 -2.43
N PRO A 137 8.68 -13.36 -3.46
CA PRO A 137 8.86 -12.96 -4.86
C PRO A 137 8.48 -11.51 -5.14
N SER A 138 7.62 -10.92 -4.31
CA SER A 138 7.19 -9.51 -4.41
C SER A 138 8.32 -8.49 -4.22
N ASN A 139 9.52 -8.91 -3.78
CA ASN A 139 10.71 -8.04 -3.81
C ASN A 139 11.04 -7.60 -5.24
N LEU A 140 10.89 -8.49 -6.23
CA LEU A 140 11.10 -8.14 -7.64
C LEU A 140 10.06 -7.11 -8.11
N PHE A 141 8.80 -7.22 -7.69
CA PHE A 141 7.75 -6.24 -8.01
C PHE A 141 8.16 -4.83 -7.55
N TRP A 142 8.60 -4.66 -6.31
CA TRP A 142 9.00 -3.35 -5.80
C TRP A 142 10.16 -2.76 -6.60
N GLN A 143 11.19 -3.55 -6.91
CA GLN A 143 12.34 -3.11 -7.71
C GLN A 143 11.91 -2.72 -9.13
N THR A 144 11.07 -3.53 -9.78
CA THR A 144 10.54 -3.23 -11.13
C THR A 144 9.68 -1.96 -11.15
N MET A 145 9.01 -1.65 -10.04
CA MET A 145 8.25 -0.39 -9.89
C MET A 145 9.15 0.82 -9.52
N GLY A 146 10.46 0.69 -9.56
CA GLY A 146 11.40 1.78 -9.27
C GLY A 146 11.61 2.07 -7.78
N TRP A 147 11.15 1.17 -6.89
CA TRP A 147 11.39 1.32 -5.46
C TRP A 147 12.80 0.86 -5.10
N VAL A 148 13.51 1.69 -4.33
CA VAL A 148 14.88 1.43 -3.92
C VAL A 148 14.91 0.77 -2.54
N LYS A 149 15.60 -0.36 -2.42
CA LYS A 149 15.87 -0.99 -1.12
C LYS A 149 16.87 -0.13 -0.34
N ILE A 150 16.43 0.44 0.77
CA ILE A 150 17.25 1.34 1.59
C ILE A 150 17.74 0.70 2.88
N ASN A 151 17.06 -0.35 3.37
CA ASN A 151 17.40 -1.00 4.63
C ASN A 151 16.85 -2.44 4.68
N GLN A 152 17.29 -3.17 5.69
CA GLN A 152 16.74 -4.46 6.06
C GLN A 152 16.66 -4.55 7.59
N ARG A 153 15.58 -5.09 8.12
CA ARG A 153 15.40 -5.33 9.56
C ARG A 153 14.74 -6.67 9.81
N PHE A 154 14.81 -7.14 11.04
CA PHE A 154 13.98 -8.27 11.44
C PHE A 154 12.51 -7.83 11.57
N GLY A 155 11.62 -8.69 11.13
CA GLY A 155 10.20 -8.51 11.31
C GLY A 155 9.81 -8.56 12.78
N ILE A 156 8.64 -7.99 13.09
CA ILE A 156 8.06 -8.04 14.43
C ILE A 156 6.97 -9.10 14.41
N SER A 157 7.06 -10.09 15.31
CA SER A 157 6.01 -11.09 15.51
C SER A 157 5.24 -10.74 16.76
N HIS A 158 3.93 -10.56 16.63
CA HIS A 158 3.02 -10.41 17.76
C HIS A 158 2.44 -11.79 18.09
N LYS A 159 3.14 -12.57 18.91
CA LYS A 159 2.56 -13.71 19.60
C LYS A 159 2.42 -13.37 21.08
N ASN A 160 1.19 -13.36 21.59
CA ASN A 160 0.85 -13.26 23.00
C ASN A 160 1.51 -12.08 23.75
N THR A 161 1.00 -10.85 23.53
CA THR A 161 1.30 -9.63 24.30
C THR A 161 2.76 -9.14 24.31
N TRP A 162 3.73 -9.95 23.90
CA TRP A 162 5.15 -9.57 23.86
C TRP A 162 5.61 -9.43 22.41
N VAL A 163 6.25 -8.32 22.11
CA VAL A 163 6.90 -8.10 20.81
C VAL A 163 8.12 -9.01 20.73
N GLN A 164 8.00 -10.12 20.00
CA GLN A 164 9.15 -10.96 19.67
C GLN A 164 9.65 -10.57 18.28
N THR A 165 10.94 -10.36 18.17
CA THR A 165 11.61 -10.21 16.87
C THR A 165 11.46 -11.52 16.10
N SER A 166 10.79 -11.46 14.97
CA SER A 166 10.73 -12.60 14.05
C SER A 166 12.14 -12.85 13.48
N LYS A 167 12.51 -14.12 13.25
CA LYS A 167 13.71 -14.45 12.47
C LYS A 167 13.60 -14.05 11.00
N ARG A 168 12.40 -13.72 10.53
CA ARG A 168 12.14 -13.32 9.14
C ARG A 168 12.67 -11.91 8.91
N LYS A 169 13.53 -11.76 7.92
CA LYS A 169 14.04 -10.47 7.50
C LYS A 169 13.01 -9.73 6.64
N VAL A 170 12.97 -8.42 6.76
CA VAL A 170 12.09 -7.53 6.00
C VAL A 170 12.93 -6.47 5.34
N ASN A 171 12.90 -6.43 4.01
CA ASN A 171 13.49 -5.36 3.22
C ASN A 171 12.61 -4.12 3.30
N ILE A 172 13.23 -2.97 3.50
CA ILE A 172 12.55 -1.67 3.50
C ILE A 172 12.87 -0.98 2.17
N TYR A 173 11.83 -0.66 1.45
CA TYR A 173 11.88 0.05 0.18
C TYR A 173 11.42 1.48 0.36
N ARG A 174 11.99 2.38 -0.45
CA ARG A 174 11.60 3.78 -0.55
C ARG A 174 11.32 4.15 -1.99
N PHE A 175 10.37 5.05 -2.19
CA PHE A 175 10.02 5.65 -3.46
C PHE A 175 9.70 7.13 -3.24
N ASP A 176 10.29 7.99 -4.07
CA ASP A 176 10.07 9.43 -4.03
C ASP A 176 9.32 9.85 -5.31
N PRO A 177 8.02 10.21 -5.21
CA PRO A 177 7.15 10.46 -6.37
C PRO A 177 7.63 11.59 -7.29
N TYR A 178 8.48 12.46 -6.79
CA TYR A 178 8.99 13.61 -7.53
C TYR A 178 10.34 13.36 -8.21
N ASP A 179 11.11 12.36 -7.77
CA ASP A 179 12.43 12.04 -8.37
C ASP A 179 12.32 11.41 -9.76
N MET A 180 11.15 10.86 -10.12
CA MET A 180 10.93 10.32 -11.48
C MET A 180 10.97 11.38 -12.59
N PHE A 181 10.83 12.65 -12.27
CA PHE A 181 10.94 13.72 -13.25
C PHE A 181 12.41 14.09 -13.55
N LEU A 182 13.32 13.93 -12.59
CA LEU A 182 14.73 14.20 -12.77
C LEU A 182 15.46 13.12 -13.58
N GLN A 183 14.99 11.87 -13.53
CA GLN A 183 15.63 10.76 -14.29
C GLN A 183 15.25 10.75 -15.77
N LYS A 184 14.16 11.40 -16.20
CA LYS A 184 13.79 11.50 -17.62
C LYS A 184 14.53 12.59 -18.38
N GLU A 185 15.11 13.58 -17.70
CA GLU A 185 15.87 14.65 -18.34
C GLU A 185 17.37 14.33 -18.52
N THR A 186 17.84 13.20 -17.99
CA THR A 186 19.26 12.80 -18.08
C THR A 186 19.52 11.76 -19.19
N ILE A 187 18.50 11.39 -19.96
CA ILE A 187 18.65 10.53 -21.15
C ILE A 187 18.29 11.35 -22.38
N ILE A 188 19.17 12.30 -22.74
CA ILE A 188 19.29 12.89 -24.06
C ILE A 188 20.78 12.84 -24.43
#